data_c48d0338519cdeb0161e6da1e958a036
#
_entry.id   c48d0338519cdeb0161e6da1e958a036
#
_cell.length_a   1.000
_cell.length_b   1.000
_cell.length_c   1.000
_cell.angle_alpha   90.00
_cell.angle_beta   90.00
_cell.angle_gamma   90.00
#
_symmetry.space_group_name_H-M   'P 1'
#
loop_
_entity.id
_entity.type
_entity.pdbx_description
1 polymer ?
#
loop_
_entity_poly.entity_id
_entity_poly.type
_entity_poly.pdbx_seq_one_letter_code
_entity_poly.pdbx_strand_id
1 'polypeptide(L)'
;MYWLQSIKDLKYLLLLLVPVGIYLIVIGIKKVRGFAKAKMIYEMPVSSIDGSFILDESSKYDIWLSGKKYSVSPIYNLDIKLKNNATGKFMQLYPDFFRTTANSFKDVRVKLYTFGAESGSYNISLSDRPEERENIINNRGIDYSKFSIQIRENVKVLNIFLGVLGIVLGLMAIDVGLAFPLLYKF
;
A
#
# COMPACT_ATOMS: atom_id res chain seq x y z
N MET A 1 36.03 15.37 39.86
CA MET A 1 35.48 14.05 40.20
C MET A 1 33.99 13.91 39.83
N TYR A 2 33.16 14.93 39.89
CA TYR A 2 31.70 14.91 39.51
C TYR A 2 31.44 14.60 38.04
N TRP A 3 32.30 15.02 37.11
CA TRP A 3 32.14 14.79 35.65
C TRP A 3 32.18 13.32 35.25
N LEU A 4 33.02 12.52 35.93
CA LEU A 4 33.11 11.07 35.62
C LEU A 4 31.88 10.28 36.07
N GLN A 5 31.24 10.75 37.14
CA GLN A 5 29.99 10.15 37.64
C GLN A 5 28.83 10.47 36.69
N SER A 6 28.77 11.70 36.23
CA SER A 6 27.76 12.15 35.24
C SER A 6 27.82 11.38 33.89
N ILE A 7 29.03 11.02 33.44
CA ILE A 7 29.20 10.22 32.21
C ILE A 7 28.75 8.76 32.43
N LYS A 8 28.99 8.19 33.61
CA LYS A 8 28.51 6.85 33.94
C LYS A 8 26.99 6.78 34.00
N ASP A 9 26.36 7.80 34.56
CA ASP A 9 24.88 7.89 34.64
C ASP A 9 24.28 8.07 33.27
N LEU A 10 24.90 8.87 32.39
CA LEU A 10 24.49 9.06 31.00
C LEU A 10 24.50 7.74 30.20
N LYS A 11 25.52 6.88 30.48
CA LYS A 11 25.65 5.56 29.85
C LYS A 11 24.43 4.66 30.08
N TYR A 12 23.99 4.59 31.32
CA TYR A 12 22.79 3.80 31.68
C TYR A 12 21.52 4.42 31.13
N LEU A 13 21.44 5.75 31.06
CA LEU A 13 20.31 6.45 30.44
C LEU A 13 20.21 6.14 28.94
N LEU A 14 21.33 6.08 28.23
CA LEU A 14 21.34 5.75 26.79
C LEU A 14 20.94 4.31 26.53
N LEU A 15 21.21 3.36 27.44
CA LEU A 15 20.72 1.99 27.31
C LEU A 15 19.17 1.91 27.27
N LEU A 16 18.45 2.86 27.86
CA LEU A 16 16.99 2.93 27.76
C LEU A 16 16.48 3.21 26.34
N LEU A 17 17.35 3.72 25.45
CA LEU A 17 16.99 3.88 24.04
C LEU A 17 16.80 2.54 23.32
N VAL A 18 17.43 1.46 23.79
CA VAL A 18 17.31 0.14 23.15
C VAL A 18 15.87 -0.40 23.22
N PRO A 19 15.21 -0.51 24.38
CA PRO A 19 13.82 -0.97 24.42
C PRO A 19 12.86 0.00 23.69
N VAL A 20 13.12 1.31 23.73
CA VAL A 20 12.35 2.30 22.95
C VAL A 20 12.51 2.06 21.46
N GLY A 21 13.74 1.82 20.98
CA GLY A 21 14.01 1.50 19.58
C GLY A 21 13.29 0.24 19.12
N ILE A 22 13.34 -0.83 19.91
CA ILE A 22 12.61 -2.08 19.62
C ILE A 22 11.11 -1.82 19.52
N TYR A 23 10.54 -1.06 20.43
CA TYR A 23 9.10 -0.71 20.42
C TYR A 23 8.73 0.05 19.15
N LEU A 24 9.52 1.05 18.73
CA LEU A 24 9.31 1.81 17.52
C LEU A 24 9.37 0.92 16.27
N ILE A 25 10.31 -0.01 16.18
CA ILE A 25 10.41 -0.98 15.09
C ILE A 25 9.17 -1.86 15.01
N VAL A 26 8.73 -2.40 16.14
CA VAL A 26 7.53 -3.28 16.18
C VAL A 26 6.29 -2.54 15.71
N ILE A 27 6.06 -1.31 16.17
CA ILE A 27 4.93 -0.48 15.71
C ILE A 27 5.08 -0.14 14.23
N GLY A 28 6.28 0.23 13.80
CA GLY A 28 6.58 0.55 12.41
C GLY A 28 6.26 -0.62 11.47
N ILE A 29 6.71 -1.83 11.82
CA ILE A 29 6.42 -3.06 11.06
C ILE A 29 4.90 -3.33 11.02
N LYS A 30 4.18 -3.17 12.13
CA LYS A 30 2.72 -3.35 12.17
C LYS A 30 2.00 -2.40 11.22
N LYS A 31 2.41 -1.12 11.17
CA LYS A 31 1.83 -0.11 10.28
C LYS A 31 2.11 -0.42 8.80
N VAL A 32 3.34 -0.81 8.44
CA VAL A 32 3.70 -1.19 7.07
C VAL A 32 2.98 -2.46 6.63
N ARG A 33 2.90 -3.47 7.48
CA ARG A 33 2.16 -4.71 7.19
C ARG A 33 0.66 -4.49 7.00
N GLY A 34 0.07 -3.52 7.71
CA GLY A 34 -1.34 -3.15 7.56
C GLY A 34 -1.70 -2.79 6.12
N PHE A 35 -0.80 -2.10 5.41
CA PHE A 35 -0.99 -1.78 4.00
C PHE A 35 -1.08 -3.02 3.10
N ALA A 36 -0.18 -3.98 3.29
CA ALA A 36 -0.17 -5.22 2.49
C ALA A 36 -1.40 -6.10 2.77
N LYS A 37 -2.02 -5.95 3.95
CA LYS A 37 -3.17 -6.72 4.43
C LYS A 37 -4.51 -5.97 4.32
N ALA A 38 -4.57 -4.82 3.61
CA ALA A 38 -5.82 -4.12 3.36
C ALA A 38 -6.92 -5.11 2.92
N LYS A 39 -8.07 -5.07 3.59
CA LYS A 39 -9.18 -6.01 3.33
C LYS A 39 -9.59 -5.91 1.86
N MET A 40 -9.62 -7.05 1.19
CA MET A 40 -10.18 -7.17 -0.15
C MET A 40 -11.68 -7.34 -0.03
N ILE A 41 -12.42 -6.49 -0.70
CA ILE A 41 -13.89 -6.48 -0.68
C ILE A 41 -14.43 -7.22 -1.89
N TYR A 42 -13.82 -6.99 -3.04
CA TYR A 42 -14.25 -7.56 -4.30
C TYR A 42 -13.06 -7.83 -5.22
N GLU A 43 -13.18 -8.86 -6.05
CA GLU A 43 -12.23 -9.20 -7.09
C GLU A 43 -12.95 -9.70 -8.32
N MET A 44 -12.53 -9.22 -9.50
CA MET A 44 -13.03 -9.71 -10.79
C MET A 44 -11.88 -9.88 -11.78
N PRO A 45 -11.93 -10.89 -12.66
CA PRO A 45 -10.95 -11.03 -13.75
C PRO A 45 -11.04 -9.83 -14.68
N VAL A 46 -9.91 -9.38 -15.23
CA VAL A 46 -9.88 -8.29 -16.24
C VAL A 46 -10.60 -8.70 -17.53
N SER A 47 -10.72 -10.02 -17.80
CA SER A 47 -11.49 -10.55 -18.92
C SER A 47 -13.02 -10.35 -18.80
N SER A 48 -13.51 -10.04 -17.59
CA SER A 48 -14.92 -9.70 -17.37
C SER A 48 -15.14 -8.23 -17.68
N ILE A 49 -16.23 -7.91 -18.39
CA ILE A 49 -16.55 -6.54 -18.78
C ILE A 49 -17.17 -5.78 -17.62
N ASP A 50 -18.02 -6.45 -16.82
CA ASP A 50 -18.79 -5.86 -15.74
C ASP A 50 -18.73 -6.71 -14.47
N GLY A 51 -18.90 -6.03 -13.33
CA GLY A 51 -19.01 -6.68 -12.03
C GLY A 51 -19.76 -5.82 -11.03
N SER A 52 -20.47 -6.46 -10.11
CA SER A 52 -21.21 -5.77 -9.05
C SER A 52 -20.70 -6.17 -7.69
N PHE A 53 -20.64 -5.22 -6.75
CA PHE A 53 -20.22 -5.45 -5.38
C PHE A 53 -20.97 -4.55 -4.41
N ILE A 54 -20.89 -4.89 -3.13
CA ILE A 54 -21.54 -4.15 -2.04
C ILE A 54 -20.45 -3.61 -1.11
N LEU A 55 -20.62 -2.36 -0.72
CA LEU A 55 -19.82 -1.72 0.32
C LEU A 55 -20.67 -1.61 1.58
N ASP A 56 -20.15 -2.16 2.66
CA ASP A 56 -20.85 -2.19 3.96
C ASP A 56 -20.74 -0.84 4.70
N GLU A 57 -19.67 -0.09 4.44
CA GLU A 57 -19.35 1.14 5.16
C GLU A 57 -19.06 2.30 4.21
N SER A 58 -19.38 3.53 4.67
CA SER A 58 -18.98 4.76 3.99
C SER A 58 -17.53 5.06 4.28
N SER A 59 -16.66 4.94 3.27
CA SER A 59 -15.21 5.09 3.42
C SER A 59 -14.52 5.44 2.10
N LYS A 60 -13.18 5.50 2.15
CA LYS A 60 -12.33 5.53 0.96
C LYS A 60 -11.90 4.11 0.61
N TYR A 61 -11.88 3.85 -0.68
CA TYR A 61 -11.54 2.56 -1.26
C TYR A 61 -10.52 2.74 -2.36
N ASP A 62 -9.77 1.68 -2.64
CA ASP A 62 -8.76 1.65 -3.68
C ASP A 62 -9.09 0.59 -4.74
N ILE A 63 -8.86 0.96 -5.99
CA ILE A 63 -8.93 0.04 -7.13
C ILE A 63 -7.50 -0.39 -7.45
N TRP A 64 -7.26 -1.69 -7.42
CA TRP A 64 -5.98 -2.30 -7.68
C TRP A 64 -6.05 -3.22 -8.90
N LEU A 65 -4.99 -3.19 -9.71
CA LEU A 65 -4.72 -4.23 -10.71
C LEU A 65 -3.78 -5.25 -10.08
N SER A 66 -4.23 -6.48 -9.98
CA SER A 66 -3.42 -7.61 -9.52
C SER A 66 -3.04 -8.49 -10.71
N GLY A 67 -1.82 -8.97 -10.77
CA GLY A 67 -1.36 -9.83 -11.85
C GLY A 67 -0.13 -10.64 -11.46
N LYS A 68 0.19 -11.66 -12.26
CA LYS A 68 1.40 -12.45 -12.06
C LYS A 68 2.65 -11.64 -12.33
N LYS A 69 3.69 -11.86 -11.54
CA LYS A 69 5.01 -11.28 -11.79
C LYS A 69 5.48 -11.61 -13.20
N TYR A 70 6.19 -10.65 -13.81
CA TYR A 70 6.76 -10.77 -15.16
C TYR A 70 5.76 -10.88 -16.32
N SER A 71 4.46 -10.64 -16.06
CA SER A 71 3.46 -10.50 -17.12
C SER A 71 3.38 -9.05 -17.60
N VAL A 72 3.13 -8.87 -18.90
CA VAL A 72 2.91 -7.52 -19.47
C VAL A 72 1.58 -6.99 -18.95
N SER A 73 1.64 -5.87 -18.23
CA SER A 73 0.48 -5.30 -17.56
C SER A 73 -0.44 -4.55 -18.52
N PRO A 74 -1.76 -4.77 -18.47
CA PRO A 74 -2.75 -4.06 -19.29
C PRO A 74 -3.09 -2.65 -18.76
N ILE A 75 -2.30 -2.10 -17.86
CA ILE A 75 -2.62 -0.87 -17.10
C ILE A 75 -2.99 0.33 -17.99
N TYR A 76 -2.38 0.43 -19.15
CA TYR A 76 -2.60 1.53 -20.09
C TYR A 76 -3.82 1.33 -20.99
N ASN A 77 -4.30 0.09 -21.11
CA ASN A 77 -5.36 -0.29 -22.04
C ASN A 77 -6.73 -0.30 -21.38
N LEU A 78 -6.80 -0.17 -20.05
CA LEU A 78 -8.03 -0.27 -19.30
C LEU A 78 -8.61 1.11 -18.98
N ASP A 79 -9.86 1.31 -19.34
CA ASP A 79 -10.73 2.38 -18.85
C ASP A 79 -11.70 1.79 -17.83
N ILE A 80 -11.65 2.31 -16.60
CA ILE A 80 -12.44 1.81 -15.47
C ILE A 80 -13.51 2.83 -15.13
N LYS A 81 -14.78 2.39 -15.14
CA LYS A 81 -15.92 3.19 -14.73
C LYS A 81 -16.60 2.54 -13.54
N LEU A 82 -16.91 3.32 -12.54
CA LEU A 82 -17.61 2.88 -11.33
C LEU A 82 -18.91 3.65 -11.19
N LYS A 83 -20.03 2.94 -11.06
CA LYS A 83 -21.37 3.50 -10.98
C LYS A 83 -22.04 3.08 -9.67
N ASN A 84 -22.65 4.02 -8.98
CA ASN A 84 -23.52 3.71 -7.84
C ASN A 84 -24.88 3.24 -8.37
N ASN A 85 -25.32 2.05 -8.00
CA ASN A 85 -26.55 1.44 -8.51
C ASN A 85 -27.82 2.15 -7.99
N ALA A 86 -27.77 2.71 -6.79
CA ALA A 86 -28.92 3.39 -6.18
C ALA A 86 -29.17 4.76 -6.83
N THR A 87 -28.11 5.53 -7.10
CA THR A 87 -28.21 6.89 -7.64
C THR A 87 -28.04 6.96 -9.16
N GLY A 88 -27.51 5.91 -9.77
CA GLY A 88 -27.17 5.88 -11.19
C GLY A 88 -25.97 6.77 -11.57
N LYS A 89 -25.31 7.43 -10.61
CA LYS A 89 -24.20 8.36 -10.86
C LYS A 89 -22.87 7.62 -10.98
N PHE A 90 -22.02 8.11 -11.88
CA PHE A 90 -20.63 7.66 -11.94
C PHE A 90 -19.81 8.27 -10.79
N MET A 91 -18.97 7.43 -10.20
CA MET A 91 -18.08 7.84 -9.12
C MET A 91 -16.84 8.52 -9.70
N GLN A 92 -16.35 9.54 -9.00
CA GLN A 92 -15.09 10.18 -9.35
C GLN A 92 -13.94 9.31 -8.87
N LEU A 93 -13.08 8.90 -9.79
CA LEU A 93 -11.88 8.12 -9.53
C LEU A 93 -10.66 9.04 -9.53
N TYR A 94 -9.88 9.00 -8.46
CA TYR A 94 -8.65 9.77 -8.31
C TYR A 94 -7.47 8.86 -8.61
N PRO A 95 -6.66 9.14 -9.66
CA PRO A 95 -5.54 8.29 -10.03
C PRO A 95 -4.45 8.30 -8.96
N ASP A 96 -3.81 7.15 -8.74
CA ASP A 96 -2.62 7.06 -7.89
C ASP A 96 -1.37 7.43 -8.70
N PHE A 97 -0.92 8.68 -8.58
CA PHE A 97 0.24 9.21 -9.32
C PHE A 97 1.53 8.46 -8.99
N PHE A 98 1.68 7.97 -7.77
CA PHE A 98 2.88 7.25 -7.33
C PHE A 98 2.89 5.78 -7.75
N ARG A 99 1.78 5.29 -8.35
CA ARG A 99 1.61 3.89 -8.73
C ARG A 99 2.06 2.93 -7.64
N THR A 100 1.54 3.15 -6.45
CA THR A 100 1.88 2.36 -5.28
C THR A 100 1.76 0.88 -5.58
N THR A 101 2.84 0.12 -5.36
CA THR A 101 2.89 -1.31 -5.64
C THR A 101 2.96 -2.12 -4.35
N ALA A 102 2.30 -3.26 -4.33
CA ALA A 102 2.41 -4.24 -3.27
C ALA A 102 2.80 -5.59 -3.89
N ASN A 103 4.01 -6.04 -3.57
CA ASN A 103 4.54 -7.27 -4.09
C ASN A 103 4.30 -8.42 -3.12
N SER A 104 3.76 -9.53 -3.63
CA SER A 104 3.75 -10.83 -2.99
C SER A 104 4.78 -11.75 -3.64
N PHE A 105 4.89 -12.98 -3.16
CA PHE A 105 5.86 -13.92 -3.72
C PHE A 105 5.56 -14.26 -5.19
N LYS A 106 4.29 -14.41 -5.56
CA LYS A 106 3.83 -14.79 -6.91
C LYS A 106 3.20 -13.66 -7.69
N ASP A 107 2.61 -12.67 -7.01
CA ASP A 107 1.76 -11.66 -7.59
C ASP A 107 2.27 -10.25 -7.30
N VAL A 108 1.99 -9.35 -8.21
CA VAL A 108 2.21 -7.91 -8.07
C VAL A 108 0.87 -7.22 -8.15
N ARG A 109 0.62 -6.29 -7.24
CA ARG A 109 -0.55 -5.43 -7.25
C ARG A 109 -0.11 -4.00 -7.44
N VAL A 110 -0.79 -3.29 -8.33
CA VAL A 110 -0.56 -1.87 -8.61
C VAL A 110 -1.84 -1.12 -8.32
N LYS A 111 -1.77 -0.10 -7.49
CA LYS A 111 -2.88 0.79 -7.19
C LYS A 111 -3.13 1.69 -8.39
N LEU A 112 -4.38 1.70 -8.88
CA LEU A 112 -4.78 2.51 -10.03
C LEU A 112 -5.49 3.78 -9.59
N TYR A 113 -6.52 3.63 -8.75
CA TYR A 113 -7.38 4.72 -8.34
C TYR A 113 -7.75 4.62 -6.86
N THR A 114 -8.11 5.77 -6.29
CA THR A 114 -8.83 5.88 -5.01
C THR A 114 -10.17 6.53 -5.26
N PHE A 115 -11.21 6.11 -4.57
CA PHE A 115 -12.52 6.74 -4.60
C PHE A 115 -13.16 6.77 -3.20
N GLY A 116 -14.00 7.77 -2.96
CA GLY A 116 -14.85 7.81 -1.77
C GLY A 116 -16.22 7.27 -2.11
N ALA A 117 -16.76 6.41 -1.28
CA ALA A 117 -18.08 5.83 -1.48
C ALA A 117 -18.84 5.68 -0.18
N GLU A 118 -20.17 5.78 -0.25
CA GLU A 118 -21.09 5.45 0.83
C GLU A 118 -21.36 3.94 0.83
N SER A 119 -21.96 3.43 1.91
CA SER A 119 -22.46 2.06 1.94
C SER A 119 -23.53 1.87 0.85
N GLY A 120 -23.48 0.75 0.12
CA GLY A 120 -24.42 0.49 -0.95
C GLY A 120 -23.87 -0.42 -2.03
N SER A 121 -24.67 -0.60 -3.11
CA SER A 121 -24.31 -1.44 -4.24
C SER A 121 -23.72 -0.60 -5.38
N TYR A 122 -22.65 -1.14 -5.98
CA TYR A 122 -21.89 -0.51 -7.04
C TYR A 122 -21.66 -1.48 -8.19
N ASN A 123 -21.59 -0.92 -9.39
CA ASN A 123 -21.19 -1.64 -10.58
C ASN A 123 -19.87 -1.08 -11.10
N ILE A 124 -18.91 -1.96 -11.36
CA ILE A 124 -17.65 -1.64 -12.03
C ILE A 124 -17.70 -2.15 -13.44
N SER A 125 -17.38 -1.32 -14.42
CA SER A 125 -17.27 -1.70 -15.82
C SER A 125 -15.88 -1.41 -16.36
N LEU A 126 -15.37 -2.33 -17.16
CA LEU A 126 -14.08 -2.25 -17.82
C LEU A 126 -14.31 -2.07 -19.30
N SER A 127 -13.69 -1.08 -19.90
CA SER A 127 -13.64 -0.90 -21.35
C SER A 127 -12.20 -0.73 -21.80
N ASP A 128 -11.92 -1.18 -23.02
CA ASP A 128 -10.62 -0.90 -23.62
C ASP A 128 -10.59 0.56 -24.08
N ARG A 129 -9.47 1.23 -23.87
CA ARG A 129 -9.24 2.57 -24.43
C ARG A 129 -9.07 2.47 -25.94
N PRO A 130 -9.90 3.17 -26.75
CA PRO A 130 -9.85 3.03 -28.21
C PRO A 130 -8.54 3.48 -28.83
N GLU A 131 -7.89 4.52 -28.25
CA GLU A 131 -6.77 5.22 -28.87
C GLU A 131 -5.40 4.52 -28.72
N GLU A 132 -5.26 3.61 -27.77
CA GLU A 132 -3.97 2.91 -27.56
C GLU A 132 -3.98 1.48 -28.11
N ARG A 133 -5.11 0.98 -28.56
CA ARG A 133 -5.29 -0.40 -29.03
C ARG A 133 -4.39 -0.76 -30.21
N GLU A 134 -4.22 0.14 -31.17
CA GLU A 134 -3.46 -0.14 -32.40
C GLU A 134 -1.93 -0.20 -32.16
N ASN A 135 -1.42 0.61 -31.26
CA ASN A 135 0.03 0.73 -31.06
C ASN A 135 0.64 -0.32 -30.11
N ILE A 136 -0.16 -0.88 -29.20
CA ILE A 136 0.35 -1.81 -28.17
C ILE A 136 0.00 -3.26 -28.49
N ILE A 137 -1.14 -3.52 -29.13
CA ILE A 137 -1.57 -4.88 -29.52
C ILE A 137 -0.66 -5.48 -30.59
N ASN A 138 -0.08 -4.68 -31.45
CA ASN A 138 0.80 -5.16 -32.52
C ASN A 138 2.15 -5.71 -32.06
N ASN A 139 2.56 -5.52 -30.79
CA ASN A 139 3.90 -5.91 -30.38
C ASN A 139 3.99 -6.86 -29.15
N ARG A 140 2.92 -7.07 -28.35
CA ARG A 140 2.99 -7.99 -27.19
C ARG A 140 1.59 -8.50 -26.86
N GLY A 141 1.30 -9.75 -27.12
CA GLY A 141 0.06 -10.40 -26.70
C GLY A 141 -0.13 -10.28 -25.19
N ILE A 142 -1.04 -9.41 -24.75
CA ILE A 142 -1.41 -9.26 -23.34
C ILE A 142 -2.39 -10.37 -22.99
N ASP A 143 -2.02 -11.21 -22.05
CA ASP A 143 -2.89 -12.25 -21.54
C ASP A 143 -3.72 -11.71 -20.37
N TYR A 144 -4.91 -11.21 -20.66
CA TYR A 144 -5.83 -10.62 -19.68
C TYR A 144 -6.28 -11.62 -18.60
N SER A 145 -6.20 -12.93 -18.87
CA SER A 145 -6.58 -13.97 -17.91
C SER A 145 -5.67 -14.03 -16.68
N LYS A 146 -4.48 -13.42 -16.76
CA LYS A 146 -3.51 -13.36 -15.67
C LYS A 146 -3.72 -12.19 -14.72
N PHE A 147 -4.73 -11.35 -15.00
CA PHE A 147 -4.98 -10.12 -14.26
C PHE A 147 -6.38 -10.07 -13.67
N SER A 148 -6.48 -9.45 -12.50
CA SER A 148 -7.75 -9.17 -11.82
C SER A 148 -7.79 -7.71 -11.33
N ILE A 149 -8.98 -7.13 -11.31
CA ILE A 149 -9.26 -5.88 -10.62
C ILE A 149 -9.74 -6.21 -9.21
N GLN A 150 -9.14 -5.57 -8.22
CA GLN A 150 -9.50 -5.73 -6.82
C GLN A 150 -9.97 -4.41 -6.23
N ILE A 151 -11.09 -4.43 -5.51
CA ILE A 151 -11.53 -3.34 -4.65
C ILE A 151 -11.08 -3.65 -3.23
N ARG A 152 -10.35 -2.71 -2.62
CA ARG A 152 -9.80 -2.85 -1.28
C ARG A 152 -10.07 -1.62 -0.43
N GLU A 153 -10.09 -1.80 0.88
CA GLU A 153 -10.09 -0.68 1.81
C GLU A 153 -8.86 0.20 1.61
N ASN A 154 -9.06 1.52 1.65
CA ASN A 154 -7.95 2.47 1.54
C ASN A 154 -7.14 2.50 2.83
N VAL A 155 -5.85 2.27 2.72
CA VAL A 155 -4.90 2.50 3.82
C VAL A 155 -4.19 3.83 3.58
N LYS A 156 -4.30 4.74 4.54
CA LYS A 156 -3.68 6.06 4.47
C LYS A 156 -2.16 5.92 4.26
N VAL A 157 -1.64 6.54 3.20
CA VAL A 157 -0.19 6.58 2.89
C VAL A 157 0.62 7.11 4.08
N LEU A 158 0.06 8.04 4.85
CA LEU A 158 0.66 8.55 6.08
C LEU A 158 1.02 7.43 7.07
N ASN A 159 0.19 6.38 7.18
CA ASN A 159 0.48 5.26 8.08
C ASN A 159 1.71 4.46 7.63
N ILE A 160 1.92 4.35 6.32
CA ILE A 160 3.11 3.69 5.75
C ILE A 160 4.35 4.53 6.05
N PHE A 161 4.25 5.84 5.76
CA PHE A 161 5.34 6.79 6.02
C PHE A 161 5.75 6.79 7.50
N LEU A 162 4.78 6.92 8.42
CA LEU A 162 5.02 6.84 9.86
C LEU A 162 5.57 5.47 10.29
N GLY A 163 5.19 4.40 9.60
CA GLY A 163 5.73 3.07 9.83
C GLY A 163 7.21 2.97 9.48
N VAL A 164 7.58 3.44 8.28
CA VAL A 164 8.98 3.46 7.83
C VAL A 164 9.83 4.37 8.71
N LEU A 165 9.33 5.58 9.01
CA LEU A 165 10.01 6.51 9.91
C LEU A 165 10.24 5.88 11.30
N GLY A 166 9.25 5.20 11.86
CA GLY A 166 9.37 4.49 13.13
C GLY A 166 10.45 3.40 13.11
N ILE A 167 10.57 2.64 12.00
CA ILE A 167 11.63 1.64 11.85
C ILE A 167 13.01 2.31 11.82
N VAL A 168 13.18 3.37 11.03
CA VAL A 168 14.47 4.09 10.91
C VAL A 168 14.89 4.69 12.25
N LEU A 169 13.98 5.41 12.91
CA LEU A 169 14.25 6.00 14.22
C LEU A 169 14.52 4.94 15.29
N GLY A 170 13.82 3.80 15.21
CA GLY A 170 14.06 2.67 16.12
C GLY A 170 15.43 2.05 15.95
N LEU A 171 15.92 1.88 14.72
CA LEU A 171 17.28 1.41 14.45
C LEU A 171 18.31 2.40 14.98
N MET A 172 18.15 3.70 14.70
CA MET A 172 19.06 4.74 15.21
C MET A 172 19.10 4.77 16.74
N ALA A 173 17.96 4.60 17.41
CA ALA A 173 17.91 4.56 18.86
C ALA A 173 18.65 3.36 19.43
N ILE A 174 18.55 2.19 18.80
CA ILE A 174 19.30 0.99 19.19
C ILE A 174 20.80 1.20 18.99
N ASP A 175 21.19 1.74 17.81
CA ASP A 175 22.62 2.00 17.51
C ASP A 175 23.24 2.95 18.54
N VAL A 176 22.59 4.08 18.80
CA VAL A 176 23.08 5.03 19.82
C VAL A 176 23.12 4.40 21.22
N GLY A 177 22.05 3.66 21.57
CA GLY A 177 21.95 3.02 22.89
C GLY A 177 23.00 1.95 23.15
N LEU A 178 23.47 1.25 22.11
CA LEU A 178 24.48 0.21 22.21
C LEU A 178 25.91 0.72 21.95
N ALA A 179 26.10 1.51 20.89
CA ALA A 179 27.43 1.95 20.45
C ALA A 179 28.07 2.85 21.48
N PHE A 180 27.34 3.80 22.05
CA PHE A 180 27.91 4.75 23.00
C PHE A 180 28.43 4.07 24.27
N PRO A 181 27.71 3.17 24.96
CA PRO A 181 28.24 2.44 26.11
C PRO A 181 29.43 1.52 25.79
N LEU A 182 29.53 1.01 24.53
CA LEU A 182 30.61 0.12 24.11
C LEU A 182 31.88 0.86 23.72
N LEU A 183 31.78 2.01 23.05
CA LEU A 183 32.90 2.81 22.57
C LEU A 183 33.60 3.56 23.69
N TYR A 184 32.86 4.02 24.68
CA TYR A 184 33.43 4.71 25.85
C TYR A 184 33.64 3.73 27.02
N LYS A 185 34.54 2.77 26.81
CA LYS A 185 35.13 2.00 27.93
C LYS A 185 36.06 2.93 28.73
N PHE A 186 35.55 3.49 29.81
CA PHE A 186 36.35 4.10 30.84
C PHE A 186 36.55 3.14 32.02
#